data_affb41c30321147ffc422cf7847e0af1
#
_entry.id   affb41c30321147ffc422cf7847e0af1
#
_cell.length_a   1.000
_cell.length_b   1.000
_cell.length_c   1.000
_cell.angle_alpha   90.00
_cell.angle_beta   90.00
_cell.angle_gamma   90.00
#
_symmetry.space_group_name_H-M   'P 1'
#
loop_
_entity.id
_entity.type
_entity.pdbx_description
1 polymer ?
#
loop_
_entity_poly.entity_id
_entity_poly.type
_entity_poly.pdbx_seq_one_letter_code
_entity_poly.pdbx_strand_id
1 'polypeptide(L)'
;MGPTKILVFAGSIRSGALSAKLAAAAAKAIALADAEVTTISLADYPLPVYNGDLEDEKGVPDNATKLARLIAAHQGVFVSTPEYNHSLPPLLVNTLAWISRIKHTGTIPYRHKVYAMGGSSDGRFGGARAVIELRRVLSSALGGIVIPTRVEVPMAQHAFDEAGELVDEASARMLQATVKQLVDLARRLADA
;
A
#
# COMPACT_ATOMS: atom_id res chain seq x y z
N MET A 1 13.64 -7.31 20.83
CA MET A 1 12.53 -6.68 20.07
C MET A 1 11.84 -7.73 19.24
N GLY A 2 10.52 -7.62 19.01
CA GLY A 2 9.80 -8.52 18.11
C GLY A 2 10.13 -8.28 16.65
N PRO A 3 9.69 -9.17 15.74
CA PRO A 3 9.92 -9.02 14.30
C PRO A 3 9.28 -7.72 13.76
N THR A 4 9.93 -7.11 12.76
CA THR A 4 9.37 -5.95 12.06
C THR A 4 8.11 -6.35 11.31
N LYS A 5 6.99 -5.66 11.55
CA LYS A 5 5.67 -5.97 10.96
C LYS A 5 5.40 -5.06 9.78
N ILE A 6 5.07 -5.65 8.65
CA ILE A 6 4.75 -4.93 7.41
C ILE A 6 3.33 -5.31 6.96
N LEU A 7 2.49 -4.29 6.76
CA LEU A 7 1.17 -4.45 6.16
C LEU A 7 1.26 -4.34 4.65
N VAL A 8 0.59 -5.24 3.93
CA VAL A 8 0.58 -5.26 2.45
C VAL A 8 -0.86 -5.29 1.95
N PHE A 9 -1.19 -4.42 1.01
CA PHE A 9 -2.48 -4.46 0.32
C PHE A 9 -2.42 -3.86 -1.08
N ALA A 10 -3.43 -4.19 -1.89
CA ALA A 10 -3.62 -3.64 -3.22
C ALA A 10 -4.77 -2.62 -3.25
N GLY A 11 -4.64 -1.58 -4.06
CA GLY A 11 -5.68 -0.57 -4.33
C GLY A 11 -6.76 -1.04 -5.31
N SER A 12 -6.91 -2.36 -5.53
CA SER A 12 -7.94 -2.94 -6.39
C SER A 12 -8.51 -4.21 -5.76
N ILE A 13 -9.82 -4.39 -5.88
CA ILE A 13 -10.53 -5.61 -5.45
C ILE A 13 -11.00 -6.45 -6.66
N ARG A 14 -10.60 -6.08 -7.88
CA ARG A 14 -10.94 -6.84 -9.08
C ARG A 14 -10.27 -8.21 -9.03
N SER A 15 -11.02 -9.27 -9.35
CA SER A 15 -10.45 -10.61 -9.50
C SER A 15 -9.34 -10.60 -10.56
N GLY A 16 -8.19 -11.20 -10.22
CA GLY A 16 -7.02 -11.24 -11.10
C GLY A 16 -6.34 -9.88 -11.34
N ALA A 17 -6.56 -8.88 -10.47
CA ALA A 17 -5.90 -7.58 -10.60
C ALA A 17 -4.37 -7.73 -10.58
N LEU A 18 -3.69 -7.09 -11.52
CA LEU A 18 -2.22 -7.10 -11.59
C LEU A 18 -1.60 -6.47 -10.34
N SER A 19 -2.26 -5.45 -9.77
CA SER A 19 -1.84 -4.88 -8.48
C SER A 19 -1.95 -5.87 -7.31
N ALA A 20 -2.90 -6.79 -7.34
CA ALA A 20 -2.98 -7.86 -6.34
C ALA A 20 -1.82 -8.87 -6.51
N LYS A 21 -1.44 -9.21 -7.75
CA LYS A 21 -0.25 -10.04 -8.02
C LYS A 21 1.02 -9.36 -7.53
N LEU A 22 1.19 -8.06 -7.77
CA LEU A 22 2.34 -7.32 -7.27
C LEU A 22 2.36 -7.25 -5.73
N ALA A 23 1.21 -7.07 -5.09
CA ALA A 23 1.10 -7.11 -3.63
C ALA A 23 1.52 -8.49 -3.06
N ALA A 24 1.10 -9.58 -3.71
CA ALA A 24 1.49 -10.94 -3.32
C ALA A 24 3.00 -11.17 -3.48
N ALA A 25 3.59 -10.74 -4.61
CA ALA A 25 5.02 -10.81 -4.83
C ALA A 25 5.81 -9.99 -3.79
N ALA A 26 5.31 -8.79 -3.44
CA ALA A 26 5.89 -7.96 -2.38
C ALA A 26 5.81 -8.65 -1.01
N ALA A 27 4.67 -9.24 -0.67
CA ALA A 27 4.51 -9.97 0.59
C ALA A 27 5.51 -11.13 0.72
N LYS A 28 5.71 -11.90 -0.35
CA LYS A 28 6.72 -12.96 -0.41
C LYS A 28 8.14 -12.41 -0.23
N ALA A 29 8.49 -11.33 -0.94
CA ALA A 29 9.80 -10.71 -0.83
C ALA A 29 10.07 -10.13 0.58
N ILE A 30 9.04 -9.56 1.24
CA ILE A 30 9.13 -9.03 2.60
C ILE A 30 9.35 -10.17 3.61
N ALA A 31 8.64 -11.29 3.47
CA ALA A 31 8.82 -12.46 4.32
C ALA A 31 10.25 -13.03 4.19
N LEU A 32 10.81 -13.07 2.97
CA LEU A 32 12.20 -13.47 2.73
C LEU A 32 13.25 -12.48 3.28
N ALA A 33 12.84 -11.27 3.62
CA ALA A 33 13.66 -10.25 4.28
C ALA A 33 13.52 -10.24 5.82
N ASP A 34 13.08 -11.36 6.41
CA ASP A 34 12.91 -11.54 7.86
C ASP A 34 11.98 -10.50 8.52
N ALA A 35 10.87 -10.18 7.86
CA ALA A 35 9.80 -9.37 8.41
C ALA A 35 8.48 -10.16 8.50
N GLU A 36 7.69 -9.88 9.52
CA GLU A 36 6.33 -10.41 9.66
C GLU A 36 5.38 -9.68 8.69
N VAL A 37 4.65 -10.43 7.88
CA VAL A 37 3.78 -9.87 6.85
C VAL A 37 2.31 -10.09 7.20
N THR A 38 1.53 -9.02 7.16
CA THR A 38 0.07 -9.07 7.17
C THR A 38 -0.45 -8.64 5.81
N THR A 39 -1.14 -9.52 5.11
CA THR A 39 -1.79 -9.19 3.83
C THR A 39 -3.28 -9.06 4.03
N ILE A 40 -3.88 -8.00 3.49
CA ILE A 40 -5.33 -7.77 3.54
C ILE A 40 -5.88 -7.46 2.14
N SER A 41 -7.18 -7.70 1.98
CA SER A 41 -7.97 -7.23 0.83
C SER A 41 -8.87 -6.07 1.25
N LEU A 42 -8.91 -4.99 0.47
CA LEU A 42 -9.86 -3.90 0.72
C LEU A 42 -11.32 -4.33 0.49
N ALA A 43 -11.58 -5.50 -0.13
CA ALA A 43 -12.91 -6.09 -0.22
C ALA A 43 -13.49 -6.47 1.15
N ASP A 44 -12.63 -6.81 2.11
CA ASP A 44 -13.03 -7.18 3.48
C ASP A 44 -13.36 -5.95 4.33
N TYR A 45 -13.10 -4.75 3.82
CA TYR A 45 -13.30 -3.47 4.50
C TYR A 45 -14.13 -2.51 3.64
N PRO A 46 -15.36 -2.86 3.23
CA PRO A 46 -16.17 -2.00 2.40
C PRO A 46 -16.46 -0.66 3.08
N LEU A 47 -16.29 0.42 2.33
CA LEU A 47 -16.51 1.80 2.79
C LEU A 47 -17.48 2.50 1.84
N PRO A 48 -18.45 3.27 2.34
CA PRO A 48 -19.25 4.14 1.48
C PRO A 48 -18.36 5.16 0.80
N VAL A 49 -18.81 5.75 -0.30
CA VAL A 49 -18.13 6.93 -0.87
C VAL A 49 -18.11 8.01 0.20
N TYR A 50 -16.94 8.61 0.40
CA TYR A 50 -16.77 9.65 1.41
C TYR A 50 -17.73 10.82 1.15
N ASN A 51 -18.44 11.18 2.18
CA ASN A 51 -19.33 12.32 2.23
C ASN A 51 -19.26 12.92 3.64
N GLY A 52 -18.97 14.23 3.73
CA GLY A 52 -18.87 14.92 5.02
C GLY A 52 -20.18 14.90 5.81
N ASP A 53 -21.34 15.03 5.15
CA ASP A 53 -22.64 14.96 5.82
C ASP A 53 -22.88 13.57 6.43
N LEU A 54 -22.44 12.51 5.75
CA LEU A 54 -22.52 11.16 6.27
C LEU A 54 -21.61 10.96 7.49
N GLU A 55 -20.40 11.56 7.46
CA GLU A 55 -19.48 11.55 8.60
C GLU A 55 -20.07 12.29 9.81
N ASP A 56 -20.70 13.45 9.59
CA ASP A 56 -21.32 14.25 10.65
C ASP A 56 -22.54 13.54 11.26
N GLU A 57 -23.33 12.84 10.44
CA GLU A 57 -24.52 12.12 10.88
C GLU A 57 -24.19 10.79 11.59
N LYS A 58 -23.26 10.00 11.04
CA LYS A 58 -23.01 8.60 11.45
C LYS A 58 -21.61 8.34 12.00
N GLY A 59 -20.74 9.33 11.92
CA GLY A 59 -19.34 9.18 12.31
C GLY A 59 -18.51 8.42 11.27
N VAL A 60 -17.27 8.12 11.64
CA VAL A 60 -16.35 7.37 10.79
C VAL A 60 -16.74 5.90 10.78
N PRO A 61 -16.86 5.24 9.59
CA PRO A 61 -17.22 3.82 9.51
C PRO A 61 -16.24 2.91 10.26
N ASP A 62 -16.77 1.85 10.89
CA ASP A 62 -15.98 0.86 11.63
C ASP A 62 -14.83 0.26 10.80
N ASN A 63 -15.06 0.01 9.51
CA ASN A 63 -14.04 -0.55 8.63
C ASN A 63 -12.86 0.41 8.40
N ALA A 64 -13.10 1.73 8.38
CA ALA A 64 -12.01 2.71 8.34
C ALA A 64 -11.20 2.68 9.64
N THR A 65 -11.87 2.54 10.78
CA THR A 65 -11.24 2.39 12.09
C THR A 65 -10.40 1.11 12.18
N LYS A 66 -10.91 -0.01 11.65
CA LYS A 66 -10.15 -1.29 11.58
C LYS A 66 -8.89 -1.14 10.73
N LEU A 67 -9.00 -0.55 9.52
CA LEU A 67 -7.86 -0.29 8.64
C LEU A 67 -6.81 0.60 9.32
N ALA A 68 -7.25 1.66 9.97
CA ALA A 68 -6.33 2.55 10.69
C ALA A 68 -5.60 1.83 11.84
N ARG A 69 -6.27 0.95 12.57
CA ARG A 69 -5.65 0.10 13.61
C ARG A 69 -4.62 -0.86 13.03
N LEU A 70 -4.92 -1.46 11.87
CA LEU A 70 -3.95 -2.30 11.16
C LEU A 70 -2.71 -1.48 10.78
N ILE A 71 -2.87 -0.31 10.18
CA ILE A 71 -1.73 0.57 9.85
C ILE A 71 -0.94 0.93 11.13
N ALA A 72 -1.64 1.28 12.21
CA ALA A 72 -1.00 1.63 13.48
C ALA A 72 -0.18 0.48 14.09
N ALA A 73 -0.64 -0.76 13.92
CA ALA A 73 0.00 -1.96 14.47
C ALA A 73 1.27 -2.40 13.70
N HIS A 74 1.54 -1.82 12.53
CA HIS A 74 2.68 -2.17 11.69
C HIS A 74 3.70 -1.02 11.63
N GLN A 75 4.97 -1.33 11.48
CA GLN A 75 6.06 -0.35 11.33
C GLN A 75 6.13 0.17 9.89
N GLY A 76 5.78 -0.68 8.92
CA GLY A 76 5.79 -0.32 7.50
C GLY A 76 4.54 -0.79 6.77
N VAL A 77 4.29 -0.18 5.63
CA VAL A 77 3.16 -0.48 4.75
C VAL A 77 3.63 -0.52 3.30
N PHE A 78 3.32 -1.60 2.59
CA PHE A 78 3.48 -1.67 1.14
C PHE A 78 2.12 -1.56 0.47
N VAL A 79 1.95 -0.58 -0.41
CA VAL A 79 0.72 -0.36 -1.17
C VAL A 79 0.98 -0.59 -2.66
N SER A 80 0.31 -1.58 -3.24
CA SER A 80 0.29 -1.80 -4.68
C SER A 80 -0.92 -1.13 -5.30
N THR A 81 -0.75 -0.33 -6.35
CA THR A 81 -1.84 0.39 -7.01
C THR A 81 -1.93 0.09 -8.50
N PRO A 82 -3.13 -0.11 -9.06
CA PRO A 82 -3.34 0.04 -10.49
C PRO A 82 -3.34 1.53 -10.85
N GLU A 83 -3.28 1.83 -12.15
CA GLU A 83 -3.47 3.18 -12.67
C GLU A 83 -4.78 3.24 -13.46
N TYR A 84 -5.71 4.10 -13.05
CA TYR A 84 -6.98 4.34 -13.74
C TYR A 84 -7.01 5.79 -14.22
N ASN A 85 -7.21 5.99 -15.53
CA ASN A 85 -7.24 7.33 -16.13
C ASN A 85 -5.99 8.18 -15.76
N HIS A 86 -4.82 7.55 -15.74
CA HIS A 86 -3.55 8.18 -15.35
C HIS A 86 -3.49 8.67 -13.88
N SER A 87 -4.32 8.13 -13.00
CA SER A 87 -4.44 8.54 -11.60
C SER A 87 -4.64 7.34 -10.68
N LEU A 88 -4.83 7.60 -9.39
CA LEU A 88 -5.17 6.59 -8.38
C LEU A 88 -6.57 6.01 -8.64
N PRO A 89 -6.79 4.72 -8.31
CA PRO A 89 -8.11 4.13 -8.38
C PRO A 89 -9.04 4.74 -7.31
N PRO A 90 -10.34 4.95 -7.64
CA PRO A 90 -11.30 5.54 -6.71
C PRO A 90 -11.39 4.82 -5.37
N LEU A 91 -11.29 3.48 -5.37
CA LEU A 91 -11.29 2.67 -4.15
C LEU A 91 -10.17 3.10 -3.19
N LEU A 92 -8.94 3.26 -3.70
CA LEU A 92 -7.80 3.63 -2.86
C LEU A 92 -7.93 5.06 -2.35
N VAL A 93 -8.34 6.00 -3.22
CA VAL A 93 -8.58 7.39 -2.83
C VAL A 93 -9.65 7.47 -1.74
N ASN A 94 -10.76 6.76 -1.90
CA ASN A 94 -11.85 6.70 -0.93
C ASN A 94 -11.38 6.10 0.42
N THR A 95 -10.61 5.02 0.36
CA THR A 95 -10.04 4.39 1.56
C THR A 95 -9.14 5.36 2.33
N LEU A 96 -8.25 6.06 1.63
CA LEU A 96 -7.35 7.04 2.26
C LEU A 96 -8.13 8.25 2.80
N ALA A 97 -9.18 8.70 2.10
CA ALA A 97 -10.05 9.77 2.59
C ALA A 97 -10.68 9.41 3.93
N TRP A 98 -11.29 8.23 4.06
CA TRP A 98 -11.87 7.78 5.33
C TRP A 98 -10.84 7.57 6.43
N ILE A 99 -9.69 6.92 6.14
CA ILE A 99 -8.63 6.70 7.13
C ILE A 99 -8.10 8.03 7.67
N SER A 100 -8.01 9.07 6.83
CA SER A 100 -7.52 10.38 7.23
C SER A 100 -8.41 11.09 8.27
N ARG A 101 -9.68 10.66 8.40
CA ARG A 101 -10.62 11.21 9.39
C ARG A 101 -10.36 10.72 10.81
N ILE A 102 -9.60 9.63 10.98
CA ILE A 102 -9.36 9.04 12.28
C ILE A 102 -8.30 9.83 13.03
N LYS A 103 -8.77 10.56 14.03
CA LYS A 103 -7.94 11.32 14.96
C LYS A 103 -7.99 10.62 16.32
N HIS A 104 -6.99 9.81 16.63
CA HIS A 104 -6.87 9.27 17.98
C HIS A 104 -6.20 10.28 18.90
N THR A 105 -6.63 10.31 20.14
CA THR A 105 -5.99 11.10 21.20
C THR A 105 -4.54 10.64 21.38
N GLY A 106 -3.60 11.40 20.82
CA GLY A 106 -2.18 11.22 21.01
C GLY A 106 -1.40 10.60 19.85
N THR A 107 -1.99 9.77 18.98
CA THR A 107 -1.25 9.14 17.87
C THR A 107 -2.11 9.07 16.62
N ILE A 108 -1.64 9.68 15.54
CA ILE A 108 -2.28 9.58 14.23
C ILE A 108 -1.80 8.27 13.58
N PRO A 109 -2.70 7.30 13.27
CA PRO A 109 -2.31 5.93 12.94
C PRO A 109 -1.37 5.77 11.76
N TYR A 110 -1.48 6.67 10.79
CA TYR A 110 -0.71 6.64 9.53
C TYR A 110 0.53 7.55 9.55
N ARG A 111 0.68 8.46 10.53
CA ARG A 111 1.86 9.30 10.67
C ARG A 111 3.07 8.50 11.13
N HIS A 112 4.24 8.91 10.65
CA HIS A 112 5.52 8.30 11.00
C HIS A 112 5.67 6.81 10.66
N LYS A 113 4.71 6.25 9.89
CA LYS A 113 4.87 4.90 9.31
C LYS A 113 5.70 4.98 8.05
N VAL A 114 6.48 3.94 7.80
CA VAL A 114 7.27 3.82 6.57
C VAL A 114 6.40 3.24 5.46
N TYR A 115 6.32 3.93 4.35
CA TYR A 115 5.56 3.50 3.19
C TYR A 115 6.46 3.17 2.01
N ALA A 116 6.22 2.03 1.41
CA ALA A 116 6.67 1.68 0.07
C ALA A 116 5.46 1.51 -0.85
N MET A 117 5.69 1.63 -2.14
CA MET A 117 4.62 1.51 -3.11
C MET A 117 5.07 0.88 -4.40
N GLY A 118 4.12 0.26 -5.09
CA GLY A 118 4.31 -0.28 -6.41
C GLY A 118 3.11 0.00 -7.31
N GLY A 119 3.39 0.15 -8.59
CA GLY A 119 2.39 0.25 -9.65
C GLY A 119 2.48 -0.93 -10.60
N SER A 120 1.36 -1.30 -11.18
CA SER A 120 1.29 -2.28 -12.25
C SER A 120 0.20 -1.92 -13.25
N SER A 121 0.52 -2.01 -14.54
CA SER A 121 -0.45 -1.77 -15.60
C SER A 121 -0.09 -2.53 -16.88
N ASP A 122 -1.06 -2.72 -17.76
CA ASP A 122 -0.85 -3.31 -19.09
C ASP A 122 -0.06 -2.37 -20.01
N GLY A 123 0.02 -1.08 -19.65
CA GLY A 123 0.75 -0.08 -20.40
C GLY A 123 2.24 -0.04 -20.07
N ARG A 124 3.00 0.66 -20.94
CA ARG A 124 4.45 0.78 -20.84
C ARG A 124 4.98 1.53 -19.62
N PHE A 125 4.12 2.22 -18.87
CA PHE A 125 4.52 3.03 -17.71
C PHE A 125 4.30 2.35 -16.36
N GLY A 126 3.77 1.11 -16.35
CA GLY A 126 3.68 0.31 -15.13
C GLY A 126 2.93 0.94 -13.97
N GLY A 127 2.04 1.89 -14.21
CA GLY A 127 1.33 2.60 -13.14
C GLY A 127 2.10 3.78 -12.52
N ALA A 128 3.13 4.28 -13.19
CA ALA A 128 4.04 5.31 -12.66
C ALA A 128 3.32 6.57 -12.16
N ARG A 129 2.27 7.02 -12.86
CA ARG A 129 1.53 8.24 -12.48
C ARG A 129 0.75 8.04 -11.19
N ALA A 130 0.07 6.90 -11.07
CA ALA A 130 -0.64 6.53 -9.84
C ALA A 130 0.33 6.42 -8.66
N VAL A 131 1.52 5.84 -8.85
CA VAL A 131 2.56 5.75 -7.81
C VAL A 131 3.05 7.13 -7.37
N ILE A 132 3.26 8.06 -8.31
CA ILE A 132 3.67 9.44 -8.00
C ILE A 132 2.58 10.16 -7.19
N GLU A 133 1.31 10.01 -7.57
CA GLU A 133 0.20 10.59 -6.82
C GLU A 133 0.05 9.96 -5.43
N LEU A 134 0.19 8.63 -5.33
CA LEU A 134 0.15 7.94 -4.04
C LEU A 134 1.24 8.46 -3.11
N ARG A 135 2.45 8.65 -3.62
CA ARG A 135 3.56 9.25 -2.87
C ARG A 135 3.17 10.61 -2.29
N ARG A 136 2.60 11.48 -3.13
CA ARG A 136 2.16 12.82 -2.71
C ARG A 136 1.11 12.75 -1.60
N VAL A 137 0.12 11.87 -1.74
CA VAL A 137 -0.94 11.70 -0.72
C VAL A 137 -0.36 11.17 0.58
N LEU A 138 0.44 10.11 0.54
CA LEU A 138 1.00 9.48 1.73
C LEU A 138 1.97 10.40 2.46
N SER A 139 2.85 11.12 1.75
CA SER A 139 3.85 11.99 2.37
C SER A 139 3.26 13.33 2.79
N SER A 140 2.60 14.06 1.88
CA SER A 140 2.19 15.44 2.12
C SER A 140 0.87 15.56 2.87
N ALA A 141 -0.12 14.69 2.58
CA ALA A 141 -1.42 14.76 3.23
C ALA A 141 -1.49 13.95 4.52
N LEU A 142 -0.92 12.73 4.52
CA LEU A 142 -1.00 11.83 5.67
C LEU A 142 0.25 11.91 6.59
N GLY A 143 1.34 12.54 6.14
CA GLY A 143 2.57 12.68 6.95
C GLY A 143 3.33 11.37 7.16
N GLY A 144 3.19 10.43 6.23
CA GLY A 144 3.94 9.17 6.20
C GLY A 144 5.38 9.37 5.71
N ILE A 145 6.27 8.51 6.14
CA ILE A 145 7.66 8.47 5.68
C ILE A 145 7.73 7.58 4.45
N VAL A 146 7.76 8.18 3.26
CA VAL A 146 7.77 7.44 2.00
C VAL A 146 9.19 7.21 1.53
N ILE A 147 9.60 5.95 1.35
CA ILE A 147 10.94 5.62 0.85
C ILE A 147 11.13 6.12 -0.59
N PRO A 148 12.35 6.49 -1.01
CA PRO A 148 12.60 6.99 -2.36
C PRO A 148 12.41 5.94 -3.46
N THR A 149 12.74 4.68 -3.21
CA THR A 149 12.54 3.60 -4.18
C THR A 149 11.06 3.25 -4.32
N ARG A 150 10.70 2.76 -5.49
CA ARG A 150 9.37 2.25 -5.83
C ARG A 150 9.50 1.21 -6.93
N VAL A 151 8.49 0.38 -7.11
CA VAL A 151 8.45 -0.59 -8.20
C VAL A 151 7.34 -0.24 -9.18
N GLU A 152 7.66 -0.25 -10.46
CA GLU A 152 6.72 -0.08 -11.56
C GLU A 152 6.82 -1.31 -12.46
N VAL A 153 5.70 -1.98 -12.71
CA VAL A 153 5.63 -3.18 -13.53
C VAL A 153 4.90 -2.85 -14.83
N PRO A 154 5.65 -2.48 -15.89
CA PRO A 154 5.06 -2.25 -17.21
C PRO A 154 4.66 -3.56 -17.85
N MET A 155 3.74 -3.52 -18.81
CA MET A 155 3.26 -4.69 -19.55
C MET A 155 2.94 -5.86 -18.62
N ALA A 156 2.32 -5.57 -17.49
CA ALA A 156 2.23 -6.45 -16.34
C ALA A 156 1.46 -7.75 -16.61
N GLN A 157 0.67 -7.84 -17.68
CA GLN A 157 0.05 -9.07 -18.15
C GLN A 157 1.08 -10.14 -18.54
N HIS A 158 2.32 -9.75 -18.86
CA HIS A 158 3.43 -10.67 -19.23
C HIS A 158 4.54 -10.73 -18.17
N ALA A 159 4.44 -9.90 -17.13
CA ALA A 159 5.48 -9.82 -16.12
C ALA A 159 5.36 -10.88 -15.02
N PHE A 160 4.22 -11.58 -14.96
CA PHE A 160 3.96 -12.65 -14.00
C PHE A 160 3.72 -13.98 -14.73
N ASP A 161 4.25 -15.06 -14.19
CA ASP A 161 3.96 -16.40 -14.66
C ASP A 161 2.57 -16.92 -14.18
N GLU A 162 2.26 -18.17 -14.53
CA GLU A 162 1.00 -18.83 -14.16
C GLU A 162 0.88 -19.03 -12.64
N ALA A 163 1.99 -19.18 -11.93
CA ALA A 163 2.04 -19.28 -10.48
C ALA A 163 1.91 -17.91 -9.79
N GLY A 164 1.92 -16.81 -10.55
CA GLY A 164 1.84 -15.45 -10.03
C GLY A 164 3.19 -14.88 -9.58
N GLU A 165 4.30 -15.54 -9.89
CA GLU A 165 5.64 -15.04 -9.60
C GLU A 165 6.02 -13.92 -10.57
N LEU A 166 6.68 -12.89 -10.05
CA LEU A 166 7.17 -11.77 -10.87
C LEU A 166 8.44 -12.20 -11.60
N VAL A 167 8.31 -12.53 -12.89
CA VAL A 167 9.40 -13.07 -13.74
C VAL A 167 10.11 -12.02 -14.60
N ASP A 168 9.55 -10.82 -14.72
CA ASP A 168 10.28 -9.69 -15.33
C ASP A 168 11.45 -9.29 -14.43
N GLU A 169 12.67 -9.54 -14.89
CA GLU A 169 13.88 -9.37 -14.11
C GLU A 169 14.08 -7.91 -13.62
N ALA A 170 13.75 -6.93 -14.42
CA ALA A 170 13.95 -5.52 -14.07
C ALA A 170 12.99 -5.12 -12.93
N SER A 171 11.72 -5.48 -13.06
CA SER A 171 10.71 -5.25 -12.03
C SER A 171 11.02 -6.04 -10.75
N ALA A 172 11.49 -7.30 -10.89
CA ALA A 172 11.87 -8.14 -9.74
C ALA A 172 13.04 -7.53 -8.95
N ARG A 173 14.10 -7.07 -9.63
CA ARG A 173 15.22 -6.36 -8.98
C ARG A 173 14.75 -5.09 -8.27
N MET A 174 13.87 -4.32 -8.90
CA MET A 174 13.33 -3.09 -8.31
C MET A 174 12.45 -3.39 -7.10
N LEU A 175 11.63 -4.47 -7.16
CA LEU A 175 10.83 -4.93 -6.02
C LEU A 175 11.74 -5.31 -4.84
N GLN A 176 12.78 -6.09 -5.06
CA GLN A 176 13.73 -6.48 -4.01
C GLN A 176 14.40 -5.26 -3.36
N ALA A 177 14.85 -4.29 -4.16
CA ALA A 177 15.46 -3.06 -3.65
C ALA A 177 14.45 -2.23 -2.82
N THR A 178 13.20 -2.15 -3.28
CA THR A 178 12.12 -1.43 -2.59
C THR A 178 11.76 -2.11 -1.27
N VAL A 179 11.62 -3.44 -1.27
CA VAL A 179 11.34 -4.21 -0.06
C VAL A 179 12.47 -4.10 0.95
N LYS A 180 13.73 -4.26 0.50
CA LYS A 180 14.89 -4.12 1.39
C LYS A 180 14.89 -2.74 2.08
N GLN A 181 14.69 -1.67 1.33
CA GLN A 181 14.66 -0.32 1.89
C GLN A 181 13.49 -0.11 2.85
N LEU A 182 12.29 -0.65 2.54
CA LEU A 182 11.13 -0.61 3.42
C LEU A 182 11.43 -1.28 4.76
N VAL A 183 11.90 -2.53 4.73
CA VAL A 183 12.15 -3.32 5.95
C VAL A 183 13.27 -2.71 6.79
N ASP A 184 14.38 -2.31 6.15
CA ASP A 184 15.51 -1.71 6.85
C ASP A 184 15.12 -0.41 7.56
N LEU A 185 14.36 0.47 6.89
CA LEU A 185 13.94 1.73 7.49
C LEU A 185 12.86 1.54 8.56
N ALA A 186 11.89 0.66 8.32
CA ALA A 186 10.84 0.33 9.28
C ALA A 186 11.45 -0.24 10.59
N ARG A 187 12.46 -1.09 10.48
CA ARG A 187 13.19 -1.65 11.61
C ARG A 187 13.91 -0.56 12.41
N ARG A 188 14.69 0.28 11.75
CA ARG A 188 15.44 1.38 12.40
C ARG A 188 14.56 2.37 13.14
N LEU A 189 13.40 2.70 12.58
CA LEU A 189 12.48 3.65 13.21
C LEU A 189 11.63 3.03 14.33
N ALA A 190 11.52 1.70 14.38
CA ALA A 190 10.93 1.01 15.51
C ALA A 190 11.85 0.96 16.73
N ASP A 191 13.16 1.06 16.51
CA ASP A 191 14.21 1.01 17.54
C ASP A 191 14.56 2.41 18.08
N ALA A 192 14.04 3.48 17.47
CA ALA A 192 14.28 4.88 17.85
C ALA A 192 13.21 5.40 18.80
#